data_f73098183b7ecf30f5db4ae582e7ae24
#
_entry.id   f73098183b7ecf30f5db4ae582e7ae24
#
_cell.length_a   1.000
_cell.length_b   1.000
_cell.length_c   1.000
_cell.angle_alpha   90.00
_cell.angle_beta   90.00
_cell.angle_gamma   90.00
#
_symmetry.space_group_name_H-M   'P 1'
#
loop_
_entity.id
_entity.type
_entity.pdbx_description
1 polymer ?
#
loop_
_entity_poly.entity_id
_entity_poly.type
_entity_poly.pdbx_seq_one_letter_code
_entity_poly.pdbx_strand_id
1 'polypeptide(L)'
;MEMKQINKVSIALKPNVYSTFRNLNNTVSNTLGEYVDNAVQSFLNHKTELFDLESNYKLRIEISVDWENRTILISDNAAGIDAVNYQRAFEPAHIPLDDTGLNEFGMGMKTASVWLANKWCVYTKALGEDVERFTEFDLQKVTTEEKEELVVIEKNAPANEHYT
;
A
#
# COMPACT_ATOMS: atom_id res chain seq x y z
N MET A 1 39.93 17.96 -25.08
CA MET A 1 38.95 18.88 -24.48
C MET A 1 38.53 18.29 -23.16
N GLU A 2 39.00 18.86 -22.04
CA GLU A 2 38.69 18.33 -20.70
C GLU A 2 37.28 18.76 -20.30
N MET A 3 36.39 17.76 -20.05
CA MET A 3 35.06 18.03 -19.53
C MET A 3 35.17 18.35 -18.03
N LYS A 4 34.82 19.55 -17.64
CA LYS A 4 34.80 19.98 -16.25
C LYS A 4 33.41 19.76 -15.67
N GLN A 5 33.29 18.95 -14.57
CA GLN A 5 32.05 18.83 -13.82
C GLN A 5 31.75 20.17 -13.13
N ILE A 6 30.64 20.81 -13.47
CA ILE A 6 30.26 22.14 -12.98
C ILE A 6 29.33 22.04 -11.76
N ASN A 7 28.34 21.13 -11.79
CA ASN A 7 27.30 21.00 -10.76
C ASN A 7 26.79 19.57 -10.60
N LYS A 8 26.08 19.33 -9.49
CA LYS A 8 25.28 18.12 -9.25
C LYS A 8 23.80 18.51 -9.28
N VAL A 9 22.95 17.65 -9.83
CA VAL A 9 21.49 17.81 -9.82
C VAL A 9 20.90 16.71 -8.94
N SER A 10 20.00 17.08 -8.00
CA SER A 10 19.28 16.10 -7.19
C SER A 10 18.22 15.40 -8.04
N ILE A 11 18.19 14.08 -7.99
CA ILE A 11 17.17 13.21 -8.58
C ILE A 11 16.30 12.54 -7.51
N ALA A 12 16.39 12.97 -6.25
CA ALA A 12 15.57 12.46 -5.16
C ALA A 12 14.09 12.80 -5.38
N LEU A 13 13.22 11.80 -5.18
CA LEU A 13 11.78 11.99 -5.22
C LEU A 13 11.33 12.77 -3.98
N LYS A 14 10.60 13.87 -4.21
CA LYS A 14 9.99 14.66 -3.14
C LYS A 14 8.52 14.28 -2.96
N PRO A 15 7.89 14.60 -1.80
CA PRO A 15 6.47 14.31 -1.55
C PRO A 15 5.52 14.81 -2.65
N ASN A 16 5.86 15.86 -3.36
CA ASN A 16 5.09 16.39 -4.49
C ASN A 16 4.89 15.41 -5.65
N VAL A 17 5.68 14.34 -5.75
CA VAL A 17 5.48 13.29 -6.75
C VAL A 17 4.10 12.64 -6.64
N TYR A 18 3.56 12.54 -5.42
CA TYR A 18 2.23 11.99 -5.21
C TYR A 18 1.12 12.74 -5.95
N SER A 19 1.22 14.08 -6.07
CA SER A 19 0.22 14.85 -6.85
C SER A 19 0.23 14.51 -8.33
N THR A 20 1.33 14.04 -8.87
CA THR A 20 1.41 13.64 -10.28
C THR A 20 0.64 12.35 -10.56
N PHE A 21 0.52 11.46 -9.57
CA PHE A 21 -0.20 10.20 -9.70
C PHE A 21 -1.69 10.37 -10.01
N ARG A 22 -2.29 11.49 -9.59
CA ARG A 22 -3.69 11.84 -9.93
C ARG A 22 -3.92 12.05 -11.42
N ASN A 23 -2.88 12.44 -12.15
CA ASN A 23 -2.96 12.73 -13.56
C ASN A 23 -2.62 11.52 -14.44
N LEU A 24 -2.38 10.36 -13.83
CA LEU A 24 -2.16 9.14 -14.58
C LEU A 24 -3.42 8.75 -15.37
N ASN A 25 -3.22 8.33 -16.61
CA ASN A 25 -4.29 7.79 -17.43
C ASN A 25 -4.64 6.37 -16.92
N ASN A 26 -5.54 6.31 -15.97
CA ASN A 26 -5.96 5.07 -15.33
C ASN A 26 -7.48 4.87 -15.46
N THR A 27 -7.96 3.68 -15.13
CA THR A 27 -9.38 3.34 -15.07
C THR A 27 -9.74 2.86 -13.66
N VAL A 28 -11.02 2.96 -13.29
CA VAL A 28 -11.50 2.46 -12.00
C VAL A 28 -11.18 0.97 -11.84
N SER A 29 -11.40 0.17 -12.89
CA SER A 29 -11.11 -1.27 -12.85
C SER A 29 -9.64 -1.58 -12.65
N ASN A 30 -8.73 -0.90 -13.34
CA ASN A 30 -7.29 -1.09 -13.14
C ASN A 30 -6.88 -0.67 -11.73
N THR A 31 -7.40 0.47 -11.28
CA THR A 31 -7.11 0.99 -9.94
C THR A 31 -7.57 0.05 -8.83
N LEU A 32 -8.77 -0.51 -8.94
CA LEU A 32 -9.27 -1.51 -7.99
C LEU A 32 -8.51 -2.85 -8.13
N GLY A 33 -8.08 -3.19 -9.35
CA GLY A 33 -7.26 -4.36 -9.63
C GLY A 33 -5.96 -4.40 -8.82
N GLU A 34 -5.31 -3.24 -8.62
CA GLU A 34 -4.07 -3.15 -7.81
C GLU A 34 -4.24 -3.68 -6.37
N TYR A 35 -5.40 -3.45 -5.75
CA TYR A 35 -5.66 -3.98 -4.41
C TYR A 35 -5.95 -5.48 -4.44
N VAL A 36 -6.67 -5.94 -5.47
CA VAL A 36 -6.95 -7.37 -5.67
C VAL A 36 -5.64 -8.13 -5.90
N ASP A 37 -4.75 -7.61 -6.74
CA ASP A 37 -3.46 -8.22 -7.04
C ASP A 37 -2.57 -8.27 -5.80
N ASN A 38 -2.55 -7.22 -4.99
CA ASN A 38 -1.82 -7.21 -3.72
C ASN A 38 -2.34 -8.27 -2.74
N ALA A 39 -3.66 -8.40 -2.59
CA ALA A 39 -4.28 -9.40 -1.72
C ALA A 39 -4.00 -10.83 -2.23
N VAL A 40 -4.10 -11.05 -3.54
CA VAL A 40 -3.77 -12.35 -4.16
C VAL A 40 -2.30 -12.69 -3.97
N GLN A 41 -1.40 -11.73 -4.19
CA GLN A 41 0.04 -11.96 -3.99
C GLN A 41 0.35 -12.26 -2.52
N SER A 42 -0.23 -11.50 -1.57
CA SER A 42 -0.09 -11.76 -0.14
C SER A 42 -0.56 -13.17 0.23
N PHE A 43 -1.73 -13.58 -0.30
CA PHE A 43 -2.24 -14.95 -0.12
C PHE A 43 -1.28 -16.00 -0.70
N LEU A 44 -0.77 -15.80 -1.91
CA LEU A 44 0.13 -16.79 -2.55
C LEU A 44 1.43 -16.94 -1.78
N ASN A 45 1.98 -15.84 -1.27
CA ASN A 45 3.23 -15.84 -0.51
C ASN A 45 3.10 -16.54 0.86
N HIS A 46 1.90 -16.52 1.47
CA HIS A 46 1.64 -17.08 2.81
C HIS A 46 0.63 -18.23 2.79
N LYS A 47 0.48 -18.87 1.62
CA LYS A 47 -0.55 -19.89 1.42
C LYS A 47 -0.45 -21.03 2.43
N THR A 48 0.74 -21.52 2.70
CA THR A 48 0.98 -22.64 3.63
C THR A 48 0.53 -22.26 5.03
N GLU A 49 0.99 -21.12 5.54
CA GLU A 49 0.68 -20.63 6.88
C GLU A 49 -0.83 -20.38 7.06
N LEU A 50 -1.47 -19.83 6.04
CA LEU A 50 -2.92 -19.57 6.06
C LEU A 50 -3.73 -20.87 6.10
N PHE A 51 -3.30 -21.91 5.36
CA PHE A 51 -3.95 -23.22 5.41
C PHE A 51 -3.65 -24.01 6.69
N ASP A 52 -2.49 -23.75 7.32
CA ASP A 52 -2.17 -24.34 8.63
C ASP A 52 -3.06 -23.75 9.74
N LEU A 53 -3.44 -22.47 9.64
CA LEU A 53 -4.41 -21.87 10.57
C LEU A 53 -5.84 -22.33 10.35
N GLU A 54 -6.25 -22.42 9.10
CA GLU A 54 -7.60 -22.80 8.70
C GLU A 54 -7.55 -23.73 7.48
N SER A 55 -7.78 -25.03 7.68
CA SER A 55 -7.68 -26.06 6.62
C SER A 55 -8.58 -25.81 5.40
N ASN A 56 -9.68 -25.06 5.57
CA ASN A 56 -10.60 -24.67 4.50
C ASN A 56 -10.51 -23.18 4.16
N TYR A 57 -9.34 -22.59 4.36
CA TYR A 57 -9.12 -21.17 4.11
C TYR A 57 -9.54 -20.76 2.69
N LYS A 58 -10.21 -19.60 2.62
CA LYS A 58 -10.60 -18.98 1.35
C LYS A 58 -10.22 -17.51 1.38
N LEU A 59 -9.40 -17.09 0.44
CA LEU A 59 -9.15 -15.67 0.24
C LEU A 59 -10.49 -14.98 -0.06
N ARG A 60 -10.77 -13.91 0.68
CA ARG A 60 -11.92 -13.04 0.48
C ARG A 60 -11.40 -11.61 0.29
N ILE A 61 -11.89 -10.96 -0.75
CA ILE A 61 -11.60 -9.56 -1.03
C ILE A 61 -12.97 -8.88 -1.19
N GLU A 62 -13.23 -7.87 -0.39
CA GLU A 62 -14.50 -7.15 -0.39
C GLU A 62 -14.27 -5.70 -0.81
N ILE A 63 -15.05 -5.22 -1.77
CA ILE A 63 -15.05 -3.83 -2.21
C ILE A 63 -16.45 -3.27 -1.98
N SER A 64 -16.55 -2.29 -1.09
CA SER A 64 -17.79 -1.62 -0.74
C SER A 64 -17.73 -0.15 -1.12
N VAL A 65 -18.78 0.35 -1.78
CA VAL A 65 -18.88 1.75 -2.19
C VAL A 65 -20.08 2.39 -1.50
N ASP A 66 -19.80 3.40 -0.68
CA ASP A 66 -20.81 4.23 -0.05
C ASP A 66 -20.91 5.56 -0.80
N TRP A 67 -21.97 5.69 -1.60
CA TRP A 67 -22.21 6.87 -2.42
C TRP A 67 -22.63 8.10 -1.59
N GLU A 68 -23.28 7.89 -0.46
CA GLU A 68 -23.71 8.96 0.43
C GLU A 68 -22.53 9.63 1.10
N ASN A 69 -21.64 8.83 1.68
CA ASN A 69 -20.43 9.31 2.36
C ASN A 69 -19.23 9.47 1.41
N ARG A 70 -19.37 9.09 0.13
CA ARG A 70 -18.32 9.14 -0.89
C ARG A 70 -17.05 8.41 -0.44
N THR A 71 -17.23 7.21 0.11
CA THR A 71 -16.14 6.36 0.56
C THR A 71 -16.10 5.05 -0.21
N ILE A 72 -14.90 4.53 -0.37
CA ILE A 72 -14.64 3.18 -0.87
C ILE A 72 -13.89 2.46 0.24
N LEU A 73 -14.41 1.33 0.67
CA LEU A 73 -13.72 0.40 1.57
C LEU A 73 -13.30 -0.82 0.76
N ILE A 74 -12.03 -1.14 0.82
CA ILE A 74 -11.46 -2.35 0.23
C ILE A 74 -10.82 -3.11 1.37
N SER A 75 -11.20 -4.36 1.54
CA SER A 75 -10.67 -5.21 2.61
C SER A 75 -10.41 -6.61 2.10
N ASP A 76 -9.42 -7.25 2.69
CA ASP A 76 -9.08 -8.65 2.42
C ASP A 76 -8.73 -9.39 3.72
N ASN A 77 -8.74 -10.71 3.66
CA ASN A 77 -8.30 -11.58 4.73
C ASN A 77 -6.99 -12.30 4.38
N ALA A 78 -6.16 -11.74 3.49
CA ALA A 78 -4.82 -12.25 3.22
C ALA A 78 -3.91 -12.09 4.45
N ALA A 79 -2.60 -12.23 4.29
CA ALA A 79 -1.68 -12.25 5.44
C ALA A 79 -1.42 -10.87 6.08
N GLY A 80 -2.03 -9.79 5.59
CA GLY A 80 -1.77 -8.42 6.04
C GLY A 80 -0.39 -7.91 5.64
N ILE A 81 -0.02 -6.72 6.14
CA ILE A 81 1.29 -6.08 5.89
C ILE A 81 2.11 -6.14 7.18
N ASP A 82 3.19 -6.90 7.18
CA ASP A 82 4.08 -7.05 8.32
C ASP A 82 4.96 -5.81 8.57
N ALA A 83 5.61 -5.76 9.74
CA ALA A 83 6.46 -4.64 10.14
C ALA A 83 7.59 -4.34 9.15
N VAL A 84 8.17 -5.37 8.54
CA VAL A 84 9.30 -5.23 7.59
C VAL A 84 8.85 -4.59 6.29
N ASN A 85 7.66 -4.97 5.82
CA ASN A 85 7.08 -4.49 4.56
C ASN A 85 6.26 -3.20 4.72
N TYR A 86 5.94 -2.80 5.96
CA TYR A 86 5.04 -1.68 6.21
C TYR A 86 5.57 -0.35 5.65
N GLN A 87 6.82 0.00 5.94
CA GLN A 87 7.43 1.21 5.41
C GLN A 87 7.42 1.21 3.88
N ARG A 88 7.82 0.10 3.27
CA ARG A 88 7.84 -0.09 1.82
C ARG A 88 6.45 0.13 1.19
N ALA A 89 5.38 -0.24 1.88
CA ALA A 89 4.02 -0.06 1.39
C ALA A 89 3.67 1.41 1.12
N PHE A 90 4.34 2.36 1.77
CA PHE A 90 4.11 3.80 1.60
C PHE A 90 5.20 4.54 0.82
N GLU A 91 6.42 4.03 0.76
CA GLU A 91 7.52 4.66 0.01
C GLU A 91 7.27 4.59 -1.51
N PRO A 92 7.34 5.73 -2.23
CA PRO A 92 7.20 5.72 -3.69
C PRO A 92 8.38 5.00 -4.35
N ALA A 93 8.09 4.20 -5.38
CA ALA A 93 9.08 3.49 -6.21
C ALA A 93 10.06 2.60 -5.41
N HIS A 94 9.65 2.11 -4.25
CA HIS A 94 10.43 1.11 -3.52
C HIS A 94 10.16 -0.27 -4.15
N ILE A 95 11.10 -0.73 -4.99
CA ILE A 95 11.00 -2.03 -5.66
C ILE A 95 11.20 -3.15 -4.62
N PRO A 96 10.34 -4.17 -4.58
CA PRO A 96 10.52 -5.33 -3.71
C PRO A 96 11.87 -6.04 -3.95
N LEU A 97 12.40 -6.70 -2.91
CA LEU A 97 13.57 -7.58 -3.06
C LEU A 97 13.26 -8.79 -3.96
N ASP A 98 12.00 -9.23 -3.95
CA ASP A 98 11.46 -10.20 -4.88
C ASP A 98 10.55 -9.45 -5.85
N ASP A 99 11.02 -9.25 -7.06
CA ASP A 99 10.33 -8.59 -8.17
C ASP A 99 9.57 -9.60 -9.06
N THR A 100 9.50 -10.87 -8.65
CA THR A 100 8.72 -11.89 -9.32
C THR A 100 7.25 -11.80 -8.91
N GLY A 101 6.33 -11.72 -9.88
CA GLY A 101 4.89 -11.73 -9.62
C GLY A 101 4.16 -10.42 -9.93
N LEU A 102 3.02 -10.16 -9.25
CA LEU A 102 2.11 -9.05 -9.54
C LEU A 102 2.59 -7.68 -9.01
N ASN A 103 3.62 -7.64 -8.17
CA ASN A 103 4.12 -6.43 -7.48
C ASN A 103 5.37 -5.82 -8.14
N GLU A 104 5.50 -5.91 -9.45
CA GLU A 104 6.72 -5.61 -10.21
C GLU A 104 7.31 -4.21 -9.97
N PHE A 105 6.50 -3.21 -9.65
CA PHE A 105 6.94 -1.81 -9.54
C PHE A 105 6.84 -1.19 -8.14
N GLY A 106 6.27 -1.88 -7.14
CA GLY A 106 6.10 -1.35 -5.78
C GLY A 106 5.30 -0.04 -5.69
N MET A 107 4.48 0.27 -6.69
CA MET A 107 3.74 1.54 -6.81
C MET A 107 2.22 1.37 -6.80
N GLY A 108 1.69 0.17 -7.04
CA GLY A 108 0.29 -0.09 -7.31
C GLY A 108 -0.67 0.53 -6.31
N MET A 109 -0.61 0.11 -5.04
CA MET A 109 -1.49 0.63 -3.99
C MET A 109 -1.39 2.16 -3.84
N LYS A 110 -0.19 2.72 -3.87
CA LYS A 110 0.06 4.17 -3.67
C LYS A 110 -0.55 5.01 -4.79
N THR A 111 -0.30 4.62 -6.03
CA THR A 111 -0.85 5.31 -7.20
C THR A 111 -2.37 5.16 -7.28
N ALA A 112 -2.87 3.95 -6.99
CA ALA A 112 -4.30 3.66 -6.93
C ALA A 112 -5.00 4.51 -5.86
N SER A 113 -4.47 4.54 -4.64
CA SER A 113 -5.04 5.30 -3.53
C SER A 113 -5.09 6.81 -3.83
N VAL A 114 -4.01 7.40 -4.32
CA VAL A 114 -3.95 8.82 -4.65
C VAL A 114 -4.84 9.15 -5.87
N TRP A 115 -4.98 8.22 -6.81
CA TRP A 115 -5.86 8.40 -7.96
C TRP A 115 -7.35 8.39 -7.55
N LEU A 116 -7.73 7.51 -6.61
CA LEU A 116 -9.10 7.41 -6.10
C LEU A 116 -9.47 8.55 -5.16
N ALA A 117 -8.58 8.93 -4.23
CA ALA A 117 -8.91 9.85 -3.14
C ALA A 117 -7.78 10.80 -2.76
N ASN A 118 -8.16 11.98 -2.22
CA ASN A 118 -7.19 12.90 -1.60
C ASN A 118 -6.75 12.42 -0.22
N LYS A 119 -7.62 11.68 0.46
CA LYS A 119 -7.41 11.19 1.80
C LYS A 119 -7.78 9.72 1.85
N TRP A 120 -6.89 8.91 2.37
CA TRP A 120 -7.09 7.48 2.53
C TRP A 120 -6.33 6.98 3.76
N CYS A 121 -6.68 5.80 4.22
CA CYS A 121 -6.02 5.16 5.34
C CYS A 121 -5.88 3.67 5.09
N VAL A 122 -4.91 3.07 5.78
CA VAL A 122 -4.68 1.63 5.80
C VAL A 122 -4.77 1.16 7.24
N TYR A 123 -5.60 0.15 7.46
CA TYR A 123 -5.60 -0.69 8.64
C TYR A 123 -5.06 -2.05 8.23
N THR A 124 -4.08 -2.57 8.92
CA THR A 124 -3.56 -3.90 8.62
C THR A 124 -3.13 -4.63 9.88
N LYS A 125 -3.40 -5.91 9.89
CA LYS A 125 -2.99 -6.85 10.92
C LYS A 125 -2.28 -8.00 10.24
N ALA A 126 -0.97 -8.07 10.45
CA ALA A 126 -0.18 -9.12 9.81
C ALA A 126 -0.30 -10.46 10.52
N LEU A 127 -0.24 -11.51 9.73
CA LEU A 127 -0.24 -12.90 10.19
C LEU A 127 0.91 -13.12 11.18
N GLY A 128 0.59 -13.68 12.35
CA GLY A 128 1.57 -14.03 13.38
C GLY A 128 2.07 -12.85 14.22
N GLU A 129 1.71 -11.60 13.91
CA GLU A 129 2.00 -10.45 14.77
C GLU A 129 0.86 -10.25 15.78
N ASP A 130 1.11 -9.48 16.84
CA ASP A 130 0.13 -9.16 17.90
C ASP A 130 -0.29 -7.68 17.89
N VAL A 131 -0.05 -6.99 16.78
CA VAL A 131 -0.36 -5.58 16.57
C VAL A 131 -1.13 -5.34 15.27
N GLU A 132 -2.14 -4.48 15.34
CA GLU A 132 -2.77 -3.81 14.19
C GLU A 132 -2.06 -2.49 13.96
N ARG A 133 -1.76 -2.18 12.70
CA ARG A 133 -1.18 -0.89 12.28
C ARG A 133 -2.19 -0.07 11.52
N PHE A 134 -2.20 1.21 11.81
CA PHE A 134 -2.99 2.22 11.13
C PHE A 134 -2.11 3.37 10.65
N THR A 135 -2.32 3.79 9.41
CA THR A 135 -1.69 4.99 8.85
C THR A 135 -2.70 5.74 7.99
N GLU A 136 -2.75 7.05 8.19
CA GLU A 136 -3.54 7.97 7.37
C GLU A 136 -2.63 8.74 6.40
N PHE A 137 -3.05 8.85 5.15
CA PHE A 137 -2.42 9.66 4.13
C PHE A 137 -3.39 10.76 3.68
N ASP A 138 -2.95 12.00 3.78
CA ASP A 138 -3.67 13.17 3.31
C ASP A 138 -2.79 13.91 2.28
N LEU A 139 -3.15 13.80 1.00
CA LEU A 139 -2.37 14.34 -0.11
C LEU A 139 -2.10 15.83 0.04
N GLN A 140 -3.10 16.59 0.50
CA GLN A 140 -2.94 18.02 0.68
C GLN A 140 -1.90 18.33 1.75
N LYS A 141 -1.97 17.67 2.91
CA LYS A 141 -0.98 17.86 3.99
C LYS A 141 0.43 17.44 3.56
N VAL A 142 0.54 16.28 2.92
CA VAL A 142 1.84 15.76 2.45
C VAL A 142 2.50 16.72 1.48
N THR A 143 1.74 17.31 0.55
CA THR A 143 2.28 18.20 -0.48
C THR A 143 2.51 19.63 0.00
N THR A 144 1.61 20.20 0.84
CA THR A 144 1.73 21.59 1.31
C THR A 144 2.71 21.75 2.47
N GLU A 145 2.82 20.72 3.32
CA GLU A 145 3.72 20.72 4.47
C GLU A 145 5.07 20.03 4.14
N GLU A 146 5.25 19.58 2.89
CA GLU A 146 6.42 18.82 2.41
C GLU A 146 6.79 17.66 3.35
N LYS A 147 5.75 16.95 3.86
CA LYS A 147 5.94 15.84 4.79
C LYS A 147 6.66 14.68 4.12
N GLU A 148 7.76 14.27 4.71
CA GLU A 148 8.54 13.11 4.29
C GLU A 148 8.21 11.85 5.11
N GLU A 149 7.41 11.98 6.17
CA GLU A 149 7.06 10.89 7.07
C GLU A 149 5.56 10.86 7.38
N LEU A 150 5.02 9.66 7.56
CA LEU A 150 3.66 9.42 8.02
C LEU A 150 3.68 8.85 9.44
N VAL A 151 2.68 9.19 10.23
CA VAL A 151 2.50 8.63 11.58
C VAL A 151 1.92 7.23 11.46
N VAL A 152 2.53 6.26 12.14
CA VAL A 152 2.00 4.91 12.32
C VAL A 152 1.44 4.80 13.73
N ILE A 153 0.22 4.33 13.85
CA ILE A 153 -0.42 4.02 15.14
C ILE A 153 -0.51 2.51 15.25
N GLU A 154 -0.02 1.97 16.35
CA GLU A 154 -0.11 0.54 16.65
C GLU A 154 -1.07 0.29 17.81
N LYS A 155 -1.86 -0.77 17.70
CA LYS A 155 -2.73 -1.29 18.75
C LYS A 155 -2.49 -2.78 18.91
N ASN A 156 -2.61 -3.29 20.13
CA ASN A 156 -2.60 -4.74 20.36
C ASN A 156 -3.83 -5.38 19.69
N ALA A 157 -3.59 -6.47 18.99
CA ALA A 157 -4.60 -7.25 18.31
C ALA A 157 -4.29 -8.77 18.44
N PRO A 158 -5.32 -9.65 18.42
CA PRO A 158 -5.09 -11.09 18.54
C PRO A 158 -4.20 -11.63 17.42
N ALA A 159 -3.23 -12.49 17.77
CA ALA A 159 -2.26 -13.02 16.82
C ALA A 159 -2.86 -13.92 15.73
N ASN A 160 -4.08 -14.43 15.95
CA ASN A 160 -4.80 -15.27 14.98
C ASN A 160 -5.66 -14.47 13.98
N GLU A 161 -5.71 -13.15 14.10
CA GLU A 161 -6.34 -12.27 13.11
C GLU A 161 -5.32 -11.80 12.08
N HIS A 162 -5.76 -11.61 10.86
CA HIS A 162 -4.95 -11.06 9.76
C HIS A 162 -5.86 -10.43 8.70
N TYR A 163 -5.51 -9.25 8.22
CA TYR A 163 -6.28 -8.49 7.21
C TYR A 163 -5.55 -7.23 6.72
N THR A 164 -6.05 -6.67 5.66
CA THR A 164 -5.76 -5.31 5.20
C THR A 164 -7.01 -4.64 4.66
#